data_34b4c974cf452fad768f097ab9452f23
#
_entry.id   34b4c974cf452fad768f097ab9452f23
#
_cell.length_a   1.000
_cell.length_b   1.000
_cell.length_c   1.000
_cell.angle_alpha   90.00
_cell.angle_beta   90.00
_cell.angle_gamma   90.00
#
_symmetry.space_group_name_H-M   'P 1'
#
loop_
_entity.id
_entity.type
_entity.pdbx_description
1 polymer ?
#
loop_
_entity_poly.entity_id
_entity_poly.type
_entity_poly.pdbx_seq_one_letter_code
_entity_poly.pdbx_strand_id
1 'polypeptide(L)'
;AAVVTVAAMPFAVPHLVAGLSTDAWTIAKPLVLFLLVPLLVGLALQRHAASAAARLEPWIKKLTGLDTVAMLMLCILVYGEGFLSLMGSYAIGAQLVFFSAATVLPYVFGFGLAREQRIVVSLGMATRNLGAAFAPLFAVPGVDHRAIVMVALGVLMQASFSFAAATFYGRHTRGGTGPA
;
A
#
# COMPACT_ATOMS: atom_id res chain seq x y z
N ALA A 1 8.55 0.67 7.78
CA ALA A 1 7.51 -0.27 7.29
C ALA A 1 8.06 -1.17 6.18
N ALA A 2 8.53 -0.65 5.02
CA ALA A 2 8.97 -1.47 3.88
C ALA A 2 10.03 -2.54 4.23
N VAL A 3 11.07 -2.18 4.99
CA VAL A 3 12.13 -3.12 5.41
C VAL A 3 11.56 -4.24 6.27
N VAL A 4 10.65 -3.92 7.20
CA VAL A 4 9.99 -4.92 8.05
C VAL A 4 9.12 -5.85 7.21
N THR A 5 8.39 -5.32 6.21
CA THR A 5 7.59 -6.14 5.30
C THR A 5 8.47 -7.11 4.50
N VAL A 6 9.58 -6.63 3.93
CA VAL A 6 10.51 -7.48 3.17
C VAL A 6 11.13 -8.57 4.04
N ALA A 7 11.45 -8.25 5.30
CA ALA A 7 12.03 -9.21 6.22
C ALA A 7 11.01 -10.22 6.79
N ALA A 8 9.79 -9.78 7.11
CA ALA A 8 8.80 -10.61 7.79
C ALA A 8 7.93 -11.45 6.84
N MET A 9 7.56 -10.90 5.66
CA MET A 9 6.63 -11.57 4.73
C MET A 9 7.09 -12.96 4.27
N PRO A 10 8.36 -13.18 3.89
CA PRO A 10 8.82 -14.51 3.44
C PRO A 10 8.64 -15.61 4.50
N PHE A 11 8.68 -15.23 5.78
CA PHE A 11 8.49 -16.17 6.87
C PHE A 11 7.01 -16.26 7.31
N ALA A 12 6.28 -15.16 7.29
CA ALA A 12 4.88 -15.12 7.75
C ALA A 12 3.93 -15.78 6.75
N VAL A 13 4.09 -15.54 5.44
CA VAL A 13 3.16 -16.00 4.41
C VAL A 13 3.03 -17.52 4.36
N PRO A 14 4.12 -18.32 4.39
CA PRO A 14 4.00 -19.78 4.38
C PRO A 14 3.25 -20.35 5.61
N HIS A 15 3.24 -19.62 6.72
CA HIS A 15 2.54 -20.05 7.96
C HIS A 15 1.08 -19.60 7.96
N LEU A 16 0.75 -18.51 7.26
CA LEU A 16 -0.59 -17.94 7.23
C LEU A 16 -1.47 -18.54 6.13
N VAL A 17 -0.87 -18.98 5.03
CA VAL A 17 -1.58 -19.52 3.88
C VAL A 17 -1.39 -21.02 3.85
N ALA A 18 -2.43 -21.75 4.28
CA ALA A 18 -2.44 -23.22 4.26
C ALA A 18 -2.24 -23.75 2.84
N GLY A 19 -1.33 -24.70 2.67
CA GLY A 19 -1.04 -25.33 1.37
C GLY A 19 0.02 -24.58 0.54
N LEU A 20 0.61 -23.50 1.04
CA LEU A 20 1.69 -22.80 0.37
C LEU A 20 3.02 -23.52 0.62
N SER A 21 3.44 -24.35 -0.33
CA SER A 21 4.74 -25.04 -0.31
C SER A 21 5.88 -24.22 -0.95
N THR A 22 5.72 -22.89 -0.98
CA THR A 22 6.66 -22.00 -1.66
C THR A 22 7.83 -21.66 -0.74
N ASP A 23 9.05 -21.79 -1.25
CA ASP A 23 10.27 -21.41 -0.56
C ASP A 23 10.26 -19.91 -0.20
N ALA A 24 10.74 -19.58 1.00
CA ALA A 24 10.84 -18.21 1.49
C ALA A 24 11.64 -17.29 0.54
N TRP A 25 12.63 -17.82 -0.17
CA TRP A 25 13.43 -17.08 -1.16
C TRP A 25 12.62 -16.66 -2.38
N THR A 26 11.71 -17.52 -2.86
CA THR A 26 10.82 -17.20 -3.98
C THR A 26 9.91 -16.01 -3.67
N ILE A 27 9.49 -15.85 -2.41
CA ILE A 27 8.72 -14.70 -1.94
C ILE A 27 9.64 -13.49 -1.70
N ALA A 28 10.82 -13.70 -1.13
CA ALA A 28 11.76 -12.64 -0.78
C ALA A 28 12.36 -11.94 -2.01
N LYS A 29 12.71 -12.70 -3.06
CA LYS A 29 13.39 -12.20 -4.25
C LYS A 29 12.67 -11.01 -4.91
N PRO A 30 11.38 -11.07 -5.27
CA PRO A 30 10.67 -9.92 -5.83
C PRO A 30 10.55 -8.76 -4.83
N LEU A 31 10.38 -9.02 -3.54
CA LEU A 31 10.30 -7.98 -2.52
C LEU A 31 11.64 -7.22 -2.38
N VAL A 32 12.75 -7.94 -2.38
CA VAL A 32 14.08 -7.33 -2.35
C VAL A 32 14.32 -6.52 -3.61
N LEU A 33 14.07 -7.11 -4.79
CA LEU A 33 14.40 -6.48 -6.07
C LEU A 33 13.54 -5.25 -6.36
N PHE A 34 12.22 -5.34 -6.16
CA PHE A 34 11.29 -4.28 -6.54
C PHE A 34 10.95 -3.31 -5.42
N LEU A 35 11.22 -3.65 -4.17
CA LEU A 35 10.92 -2.79 -3.03
C LEU A 35 12.18 -2.27 -2.35
N LEU A 36 13.08 -3.18 -1.93
CA LEU A 36 14.25 -2.82 -1.13
C LEU A 36 15.32 -2.10 -1.95
N VAL A 37 15.63 -2.62 -3.15
CA VAL A 37 16.67 -2.02 -4.02
C VAL A 37 16.32 -0.60 -4.42
N PRO A 38 15.12 -0.26 -4.96
CA PRO A 38 14.77 1.12 -5.30
C PRO A 38 14.75 2.04 -4.07
N LEU A 39 14.32 1.53 -2.91
CA LEU A 39 14.36 2.29 -1.66
C LEU A 39 15.77 2.67 -1.27
N LEU A 40 16.72 1.71 -1.30
CA LEU A 40 18.12 1.96 -0.96
C LEU A 40 18.78 2.90 -1.95
N VAL A 41 18.51 2.74 -3.25
CA VAL A 41 18.99 3.66 -4.29
C VAL A 41 18.47 5.08 -4.05
N GLY A 42 17.17 5.23 -3.75
CA GLY A 42 16.57 6.53 -3.43
C GLY A 42 17.19 7.19 -2.20
N LEU A 43 17.41 6.42 -1.13
CA LEU A 43 18.08 6.92 0.08
C LEU A 43 19.55 7.29 -0.17
N ALA A 44 20.27 6.50 -0.93
CA ALA A 44 21.66 6.78 -1.31
C ALA A 44 21.75 8.06 -2.17
N LEU A 45 20.84 8.21 -3.15
CA LEU A 45 20.76 9.40 -3.98
C LEU A 45 20.44 10.65 -3.14
N GLN A 46 19.49 10.55 -2.23
CA GLN A 46 19.13 11.65 -1.32
C GLN A 46 20.31 12.04 -0.42
N ARG A 47 21.08 11.06 0.06
CA ARG A 47 22.22 11.31 0.97
C ARG A 47 23.45 11.86 0.25
N HIS A 48 23.78 11.35 -0.94
CA HIS A 48 25.04 11.65 -1.62
C HIS A 48 24.89 12.65 -2.76
N ALA A 49 23.68 12.83 -3.31
CA ALA A 49 23.39 13.70 -4.45
C ALA A 49 22.05 14.44 -4.27
N ALA A 50 21.89 15.16 -3.16
CA ALA A 50 20.64 15.83 -2.80
C ALA A 50 20.14 16.79 -3.89
N SER A 51 21.03 17.49 -4.59
CA SER A 51 20.67 18.38 -5.70
C SER A 51 20.10 17.63 -6.91
N ALA A 52 20.66 16.46 -7.23
CA ALA A 52 20.13 15.59 -8.27
C ALA A 52 18.77 14.99 -7.86
N ALA A 53 18.64 14.56 -6.62
CA ALA A 53 17.38 14.06 -6.06
C ALA A 53 16.28 15.13 -6.15
N ALA A 54 16.56 16.38 -5.77
CA ALA A 54 15.61 17.48 -5.86
C ALA A 54 15.17 17.80 -7.31
N ARG A 55 16.07 17.66 -8.29
CA ARG A 55 15.73 17.85 -9.71
C ARG A 55 14.87 16.70 -10.26
N LEU A 56 15.09 15.49 -9.79
CA LEU A 56 14.35 14.30 -10.23
C LEU A 56 12.97 14.19 -9.55
N GLU A 57 12.81 14.72 -8.35
CA GLU A 57 11.59 14.61 -7.55
C GLU A 57 10.31 15.00 -8.33
N PRO A 58 10.22 16.15 -9.03
CA PRO A 58 8.98 16.51 -9.74
C PRO A 58 8.66 15.55 -10.89
N TRP A 59 9.68 15.01 -11.58
CA TRP A 59 9.50 14.03 -12.64
C TRP A 59 9.04 12.69 -12.10
N ILE A 60 9.65 12.22 -11.01
CA ILE A 60 9.26 10.99 -10.34
C ILE A 60 7.82 11.12 -9.81
N LYS A 61 7.43 12.24 -9.21
CA LYS A 61 6.06 12.49 -8.76
C LYS A 61 5.04 12.41 -9.90
N LYS A 62 5.36 13.02 -11.04
CA LYS A 62 4.47 12.95 -12.25
C LYS A 62 4.36 11.51 -12.76
N LEU A 63 5.49 10.82 -12.88
CA LEU A 63 5.52 9.44 -13.34
C LEU A 63 4.75 8.51 -12.39
N THR A 64 4.96 8.64 -11.08
CA THR A 64 4.22 7.88 -10.06
C THR A 64 2.72 8.19 -10.12
N GLY A 65 2.34 9.44 -10.32
CA GLY A 65 0.94 9.81 -10.50
C GLY A 65 0.30 9.15 -11.73
N LEU A 66 1.00 9.19 -12.86
CA LEU A 66 0.55 8.54 -14.10
C LEU A 66 0.47 7.02 -13.93
N ASP A 67 1.49 6.41 -13.34
CA ASP A 67 1.53 4.96 -13.04
C ASP A 67 0.37 4.55 -12.13
N THR A 68 0.09 5.33 -11.09
CA THR A 68 -1.04 5.08 -10.19
C THR A 68 -2.37 5.10 -10.95
N VAL A 69 -2.60 6.10 -11.81
CA VAL A 69 -3.82 6.17 -12.62
C VAL A 69 -3.90 5.00 -13.59
N ALA A 70 -2.81 4.70 -14.29
CA ALA A 70 -2.75 3.57 -15.22
C ALA A 70 -3.01 2.23 -14.49
N MET A 71 -2.43 2.04 -13.31
CA MET A 71 -2.64 0.85 -12.49
C MET A 71 -4.11 0.71 -12.04
N LEU A 72 -4.75 1.80 -11.63
CA LEU A 72 -6.16 1.79 -11.26
C LEU A 72 -7.06 1.47 -12.47
N MET A 73 -6.78 2.04 -13.63
CA MET A 73 -7.51 1.73 -14.86
C MET A 73 -7.33 0.26 -15.28
N LEU A 74 -6.11 -0.23 -15.28
CA LEU A 74 -5.81 -1.64 -15.59
C LEU A 74 -6.49 -2.58 -14.60
N CYS A 75 -6.51 -2.23 -13.31
CA CYS A 75 -7.17 -3.00 -12.28
C CYS A 75 -8.68 -3.13 -12.56
N ILE A 76 -9.33 -2.05 -12.97
CA ILE A 76 -10.75 -2.06 -13.33
C ILE A 76 -10.98 -2.84 -14.64
N LEU A 77 -10.13 -2.65 -15.65
CA LEU A 77 -10.28 -3.33 -16.94
C LEU A 77 -10.07 -4.85 -16.83
N VAL A 78 -9.06 -5.28 -16.07
CA VAL A 78 -8.71 -6.70 -15.95
C VAL A 78 -9.60 -7.44 -14.95
N TYR A 79 -9.96 -6.80 -13.85
CA TYR A 79 -10.65 -7.45 -12.73
C TYR A 79 -12.10 -6.95 -12.52
N GLY A 80 -12.61 -6.06 -13.39
CA GLY A 80 -13.92 -5.45 -13.21
C GLY A 80 -15.07 -6.44 -13.11
N GLU A 81 -15.10 -7.48 -13.96
CA GLU A 81 -16.08 -8.56 -13.88
C GLU A 81 -15.94 -9.35 -12.57
N GLY A 82 -14.69 -9.59 -12.13
CA GLY A 82 -14.42 -10.22 -10.85
C GLY A 82 -14.94 -9.39 -9.67
N PHE A 83 -14.84 -8.05 -9.73
CA PHE A 83 -15.39 -7.18 -8.68
C PHE A 83 -16.92 -7.27 -8.62
N LEU A 84 -17.59 -7.37 -9.75
CA LEU A 84 -19.04 -7.56 -9.79
C LEU A 84 -19.44 -8.92 -9.18
N SER A 85 -18.64 -9.96 -9.40
CA SER A 85 -18.89 -11.29 -8.80
C SER A 85 -18.69 -11.32 -7.27
N LEU A 86 -17.94 -10.35 -6.72
CA LEU A 86 -17.79 -10.19 -5.28
C LEU A 86 -18.93 -9.39 -4.63
N MET A 87 -19.80 -8.76 -5.43
CA MET A 87 -21.02 -8.12 -4.91
C MET A 87 -21.94 -9.18 -4.30
N GLY A 88 -22.38 -8.93 -3.06
CA GLY A 88 -23.13 -9.90 -2.28
C GLY A 88 -22.28 -10.88 -1.46
N SER A 89 -20.96 -10.90 -1.67
CA SER A 89 -20.03 -11.56 -0.75
C SER A 89 -19.60 -10.62 0.37
N TYR A 90 -19.11 -11.19 1.47
CA TYR A 90 -18.56 -10.38 2.58
C TYR A 90 -17.22 -9.69 2.22
N ALA A 91 -16.66 -9.91 1.04
CA ALA A 91 -15.34 -9.40 0.63
C ALA A 91 -15.26 -7.88 0.66
N ILE A 92 -16.25 -7.19 0.09
CA ILE A 92 -16.31 -5.72 0.07
C ILE A 92 -16.46 -5.19 1.49
N GLY A 93 -17.34 -5.78 2.30
CA GLY A 93 -17.53 -5.42 3.70
C GLY A 93 -16.25 -5.60 4.53
N ALA A 94 -15.56 -6.71 4.36
CA ALA A 94 -14.29 -6.99 5.03
C ALA A 94 -13.21 -5.95 4.64
N GLN A 95 -13.10 -5.60 3.38
CA GLN A 95 -12.18 -4.56 2.90
C GLN A 95 -12.52 -3.18 3.50
N LEU A 96 -13.78 -2.80 3.51
CA LEU A 96 -14.25 -1.53 4.11
C LEU A 96 -13.88 -1.47 5.60
N VAL A 97 -14.19 -2.52 6.36
CA VAL A 97 -13.85 -2.60 7.78
C VAL A 97 -12.33 -2.53 7.98
N PHE A 98 -11.58 -3.30 7.19
CA PHE A 98 -10.12 -3.33 7.29
C PHE A 98 -9.48 -1.96 7.02
N PHE A 99 -9.82 -1.29 5.91
CA PHE A 99 -9.24 0.02 5.58
C PHE A 99 -9.73 1.13 6.49
N SER A 100 -10.99 1.07 6.95
CA SER A 100 -11.50 1.97 7.98
C SER A 100 -10.71 1.83 9.28
N ALA A 101 -10.54 0.61 9.76
CA ALA A 101 -9.77 0.33 10.97
C ALA A 101 -8.31 0.75 10.79
N ALA A 102 -7.65 0.39 9.68
CA ALA A 102 -6.27 0.75 9.39
C ALA A 102 -6.04 2.28 9.34
N THR A 103 -7.07 3.05 8.95
CA THR A 103 -7.00 4.51 8.89
C THR A 103 -7.32 5.15 10.23
N VAL A 104 -8.41 4.72 10.89
CA VAL A 104 -8.95 5.38 12.08
C VAL A 104 -8.19 5.00 13.34
N LEU A 105 -7.90 3.70 13.55
CA LEU A 105 -7.27 3.24 14.79
C LEU A 105 -5.92 3.91 15.07
N PRO A 106 -4.97 4.01 14.12
CA PRO A 106 -3.70 4.67 14.38
C PRO A 106 -3.84 6.16 14.69
N TYR A 107 -4.86 6.82 14.13
CA TYR A 107 -5.14 8.22 14.43
C TYR A 107 -5.71 8.41 15.82
N VAL A 108 -6.67 7.56 16.22
CA VAL A 108 -7.34 7.63 17.53
C VAL A 108 -6.42 7.16 18.65
N PHE A 109 -5.77 6.02 18.46
CA PHE A 109 -4.93 5.37 19.48
C PHE A 109 -3.45 5.78 19.42
N GLY A 110 -3.11 6.84 18.67
CA GLY A 110 -1.76 7.39 18.63
C GLY A 110 -1.35 8.10 19.93
N PHE A 111 -1.50 7.43 21.09
CA PHE A 111 -1.18 8.00 22.39
C PHE A 111 0.27 8.48 22.47
N GLY A 112 0.48 9.70 22.98
CA GLY A 112 1.81 10.30 23.10
C GLY A 112 2.38 10.92 21.81
N LEU A 113 1.72 10.72 20.66
CA LEU A 113 2.14 11.32 19.39
C LEU A 113 1.50 12.69 19.18
N ALA A 114 2.25 13.65 18.65
CA ALA A 114 1.71 14.90 18.16
C ALA A 114 0.70 14.64 17.02
N ARG A 115 -0.24 15.57 16.81
CA ARG A 115 -1.30 15.43 15.81
C ARG A 115 -0.75 15.11 14.41
N GLU A 116 0.30 15.80 14.01
CA GLU A 116 0.96 15.57 12.71
C GLU A 116 1.52 14.16 12.58
N GLN A 117 2.13 13.66 13.64
CA GLN A 117 2.66 12.28 13.69
C GLN A 117 1.53 11.24 13.59
N ARG A 118 0.38 11.48 14.25
CA ARG A 118 -0.80 10.60 14.12
C ARG A 118 -1.33 10.55 12.69
N ILE A 119 -1.36 11.70 12.00
CA ILE A 119 -1.75 11.79 10.59
C ILE A 119 -0.80 10.96 9.73
N VAL A 120 0.52 11.12 9.92
CA VAL A 120 1.53 10.36 9.16
C VAL A 120 1.39 8.86 9.40
N VAL A 121 1.20 8.44 10.66
CA VAL A 121 1.04 7.03 11.00
C VAL A 121 -0.25 6.48 10.41
N SER A 122 -1.37 7.21 10.51
CA SER A 122 -2.66 6.83 9.94
C SER A 122 -2.57 6.66 8.42
N LEU A 123 -2.03 7.64 7.70
CA LEU A 123 -1.83 7.55 6.26
C LEU A 123 -0.88 6.41 5.88
N GLY A 124 0.21 6.23 6.63
CA GLY A 124 1.16 5.14 6.41
C GLY A 124 0.57 3.76 6.66
N MET A 125 -0.39 3.63 7.56
CA MET A 125 -1.13 2.38 7.79
C MET A 125 -2.23 2.15 6.75
N ALA A 126 -2.85 3.21 6.23
CA ALA A 126 -3.84 3.13 5.16
C ALA A 126 -3.18 2.79 3.81
N THR A 127 -1.99 3.34 3.53
CA THR A 127 -1.23 3.09 2.31
C THR A 127 -0.33 1.87 2.46
N ARG A 128 -0.89 0.67 2.30
CA ARG A 128 -0.11 -0.57 2.33
C ARG A 128 0.50 -0.87 0.98
N ASN A 129 1.64 -1.56 0.99
CA ASN A 129 2.24 -2.06 -0.24
C ASN A 129 1.50 -3.32 -0.72
N LEU A 130 0.43 -3.12 -1.48
CA LEU A 130 -0.35 -4.22 -2.05
C LEU A 130 0.43 -5.00 -3.11
N GLY A 131 1.46 -4.40 -3.74
CA GLY A 131 2.39 -5.13 -4.60
C GLY A 131 3.09 -6.27 -3.86
N ALA A 132 3.41 -6.08 -2.58
CA ALA A 132 3.94 -7.14 -1.73
C ALA A 132 2.94 -8.27 -1.46
N ALA A 133 1.62 -7.99 -1.51
CA ALA A 133 0.59 -9.02 -1.40
C ALA A 133 0.38 -9.78 -2.72
N PHE A 134 0.56 -9.12 -3.87
CA PHE A 134 0.50 -9.77 -5.17
C PHE A 134 1.68 -10.72 -5.43
N ALA A 135 2.87 -10.37 -4.97
CA ALA A 135 4.09 -11.15 -5.25
C ALA A 135 3.94 -12.66 -4.90
N PRO A 136 3.49 -13.05 -3.69
CA PRO A 136 3.27 -14.46 -3.37
C PRO A 136 2.13 -15.09 -4.17
N LEU A 137 1.08 -14.33 -4.49
CA LEU A 137 -0.05 -14.86 -5.28
C LEU A 137 0.37 -15.27 -6.68
N PHE A 138 1.24 -14.50 -7.34
CA PHE A 138 1.77 -14.85 -8.65
C PHE A 138 2.89 -15.91 -8.61
N ALA A 139 3.52 -16.10 -7.46
CA ALA A 139 4.58 -17.09 -7.30
C ALA A 139 4.04 -18.51 -7.06
N VAL A 140 2.75 -18.65 -6.71
CA VAL A 140 2.14 -19.95 -6.37
C VAL A 140 1.32 -20.47 -7.52
N PRO A 141 1.64 -21.64 -8.07
CA PRO A 141 0.81 -22.31 -9.08
C PRO A 141 -0.58 -22.67 -8.50
N GLY A 142 -1.63 -22.40 -9.27
CA GLY A 142 -3.00 -22.82 -8.89
C GLY A 142 -3.67 -21.95 -7.82
N VAL A 143 -3.19 -20.74 -7.59
CA VAL A 143 -3.87 -19.76 -6.71
C VAL A 143 -5.30 -19.52 -7.20
N ASP A 144 -6.24 -19.52 -6.27
CA ASP A 144 -7.63 -19.18 -6.56
C ASP A 144 -7.70 -17.76 -7.14
N HIS A 145 -8.31 -17.64 -8.32
CA HIS A 145 -8.52 -16.35 -8.99
C HIS A 145 -9.26 -15.35 -8.10
N ARG A 146 -10.14 -15.80 -7.22
CA ARG A 146 -10.85 -14.96 -6.25
C ARG A 146 -9.90 -14.27 -5.27
N ALA A 147 -8.81 -14.92 -4.88
CA ALA A 147 -7.79 -14.31 -4.01
C ALA A 147 -7.09 -13.16 -4.72
N ILE A 148 -6.77 -13.32 -6.00
CA ILE A 148 -6.18 -12.25 -6.83
C ILE A 148 -7.15 -11.08 -6.96
N VAL A 149 -8.43 -11.36 -7.28
CA VAL A 149 -9.48 -10.33 -7.38
C VAL A 149 -9.67 -9.60 -6.05
N MET A 150 -9.61 -10.31 -4.92
CA MET A 150 -9.72 -9.71 -3.58
C MET A 150 -8.58 -8.73 -3.29
N VAL A 151 -7.34 -9.07 -3.65
CA VAL A 151 -6.19 -8.16 -3.49
C VAL A 151 -6.28 -6.99 -4.46
N ALA A 152 -6.72 -7.23 -5.70
CA ALA A 152 -6.95 -6.17 -6.68
C ALA A 152 -8.04 -5.17 -6.22
N LEU A 153 -9.13 -5.65 -5.62
CA LEU A 153 -10.14 -4.80 -4.98
C LEU A 153 -9.51 -3.95 -3.86
N GLY A 154 -8.58 -4.51 -3.10
CA GLY A 154 -7.82 -3.80 -2.07
C GLY A 154 -7.06 -2.58 -2.60
N VAL A 155 -6.56 -2.62 -3.85
CA VAL A 155 -5.90 -1.47 -4.49
C VAL A 155 -6.86 -0.29 -4.65
N LEU A 156 -8.07 -0.55 -5.14
CA LEU A 156 -9.10 0.48 -5.31
C LEU A 156 -9.57 1.05 -3.96
N MET A 157 -9.80 0.16 -2.99
CA MET A 157 -10.18 0.56 -1.64
C MET A 157 -9.08 1.39 -0.97
N GLN A 158 -7.84 0.94 -1.04
CA GLN A 158 -6.69 1.69 -0.50
C GLN A 158 -6.58 3.10 -1.11
N ALA A 159 -6.68 3.22 -2.43
CA ALA A 159 -6.61 4.51 -3.12
C ALA A 159 -7.73 5.44 -2.63
N SER A 160 -8.95 4.93 -2.54
CA SER A 160 -10.13 5.69 -2.09
C SER A 160 -9.99 6.16 -0.64
N PHE A 161 -9.60 5.27 0.27
CA PHE A 161 -9.40 5.60 1.69
C PHE A 161 -8.24 6.57 1.89
N SER A 162 -7.11 6.36 1.20
CA SER A 162 -5.95 7.24 1.31
C SER A 162 -6.26 8.64 0.81
N PHE A 163 -7.00 8.77 -0.30
CA PHE A 163 -7.44 10.06 -0.84
C PHE A 163 -8.42 10.76 0.10
N ALA A 164 -9.42 10.05 0.61
CA ALA A 164 -10.38 10.58 1.57
C ALA A 164 -9.68 11.06 2.85
N ALA A 165 -8.80 10.24 3.42
CA ALA A 165 -8.05 10.57 4.62
C ALA A 165 -7.12 11.77 4.40
N ALA A 166 -6.38 11.81 3.29
CA ALA A 166 -5.50 12.93 2.95
C ALA A 166 -6.30 14.24 2.79
N THR A 167 -7.46 14.19 2.15
CA THR A 167 -8.35 15.36 2.00
C THR A 167 -8.91 15.83 3.33
N PHE A 168 -9.35 14.91 4.17
CA PHE A 168 -9.86 15.20 5.51
C PHE A 168 -8.79 15.86 6.39
N TYR A 169 -7.60 15.26 6.46
CA TYR A 169 -6.51 15.78 7.26
C TYR A 169 -5.98 17.11 6.72
N GLY A 170 -5.89 17.28 5.40
CA GLY A 170 -5.43 18.52 4.77
C GLY A 170 -6.36 19.71 5.03
N ARG A 171 -7.67 19.49 5.13
CA ARG A 171 -8.62 20.54 5.50
C ARG A 171 -8.46 20.97 6.95
N HIS A 172 -8.23 20.02 7.85
CA HIS A 172 -8.11 20.29 9.28
C HIS A 172 -6.77 20.92 9.69
N THR A 173 -5.70 20.74 8.91
CA THR A 173 -4.41 21.39 9.16
C THR A 173 -4.41 22.85 8.69
N ARG A 174 -5.12 23.17 7.60
CA ARG A 174 -5.23 24.55 7.09
C ARG A 174 -6.10 25.46 7.95
N GLY A 175 -7.05 24.92 8.70
CA GLY A 175 -7.91 25.69 9.61
C GLY A 175 -7.26 26.08 10.93
N GLY A 176 -6.08 25.58 11.26
CA GLY A 176 -5.36 25.84 12.52
C GLY A 176 -4.30 26.94 12.47
N THR A 177 -4.02 27.52 11.30
CA THR A 177 -3.10 28.66 11.13
C THR A 177 -3.89 29.97 11.00
N GLY A 178 -4.73 30.27 11.98
CA GLY A 178 -5.22 31.61 12.19
C GLY A 178 -4.08 32.48 12.74
N PRO A 179 -3.95 33.74 12.29
CA PRO A 179 -2.90 34.64 12.81
C PRO A 179 -3.08 34.84 14.31
N ALA A 180 -1.96 34.60 15.04
CA ALA A 180 -1.81 35.04 16.42
C ALA A 180 -1.44 36.53 16.46
#